data_d09d1fc3271fdb0975818e8b73f846a3
#
_entry.id   d09d1fc3271fdb0975818e8b73f846a3
#
_cell.length_a   1.000
_cell.length_b   1.000
_cell.length_c   1.000
_cell.angle_alpha   90.00
_cell.angle_beta   90.00
_cell.angle_gamma   90.00
#
_symmetry.space_group_name_H-M   'P 1'
#
loop_
_entity.id
_entity.type
_entity.pdbx_description
1 polymer ?
#
loop_
_entity_poly.entity_id
_entity_poly.type
_entity_poly.pdbx_seq_one_letter_code
_entity_poly.pdbx_strand_id
1 'polypeptide(L)'
;LQMEIDDHEIGYIALHVHAAVVDENVSQAMEIARTVRECISLVEKETGNSIDVMSLGYNRLMNHVRYMVARAIHGEKLKMNLNEYMSVKFPGPYMAAERICRQMEKSLKLPVPDIEIGYLAMHLERMLDTNVNE
;
A
#
# COMPACT_ATOMS: atom_id res chain seq x y z
N LEU A 1 7.11 24.37 -4.19
CA LEU A 1 7.57 25.32 -4.60
C LEU A 1 6.67 26.38 -4.77
N GLN A 2 6.59 27.24 -4.08
CA GLN A 2 5.65 28.11 -4.10
C GLN A 2 6.01 29.30 -4.48
N MET A 3 6.35 29.75 -5.03
CA MET A 3 6.68 30.76 -5.51
C MET A 3 5.78 31.67 -5.87
N GLU A 4 5.21 32.15 -5.34
CA GLU A 4 4.24 32.90 -5.71
C GLU A 4 4.66 34.19 -5.87
N ILE A 5 5.53 34.58 -6.25
CA ILE A 5 5.83 35.84 -6.27
C ILE A 5 5.31 36.50 -7.37
N ASP A 6 5.75 36.47 -8.38
CA ASP A 6 5.31 37.28 -9.26
C ASP A 6 4.66 36.63 -10.08
N ASP A 7 4.05 37.00 -10.63
CA ASP A 7 3.06 36.51 -11.16
C ASP A 7 3.28 35.95 -12.49
N HIS A 8 3.73 36.52 -13.46
CA HIS A 8 3.71 36.00 -14.78
C HIS A 8 4.95 35.19 -15.05
N GLU A 9 6.08 35.76 -14.82
CA GLU A 9 7.24 35.05 -15.12
C GLU A 9 7.48 33.95 -14.17
N ILE A 10 7.42 34.20 -12.93
CA ILE A 10 7.64 33.19 -11.94
C ILE A 10 6.54 32.18 -12.01
N GLY A 11 5.34 32.63 -12.34
CA GLY A 11 4.25 31.69 -12.54
C GLY A 11 4.52 30.71 -13.67
N TYR A 12 5.15 31.17 -14.73
CA TYR A 12 5.48 30.29 -15.83
C TYR A 12 6.50 29.25 -15.43
N ILE A 13 7.53 29.67 -14.71
CA ILE A 13 8.56 28.76 -14.24
C ILE A 13 7.96 27.77 -13.24
N ALA A 14 7.13 28.27 -12.33
CA ALA A 14 6.50 27.40 -11.35
C ALA A 14 5.60 26.39 -12.04
N LEU A 15 4.93 26.78 -13.11
CA LEU A 15 4.08 25.85 -13.82
C LEU A 15 4.89 24.77 -14.49
N HIS A 16 6.05 25.10 -15.04
CA HIS A 16 6.91 24.10 -15.63
C HIS A 16 7.38 23.10 -14.60
N VAL A 17 7.85 23.56 -13.45
CA VAL A 17 8.32 22.70 -12.39
C VAL A 17 7.16 21.85 -11.87
N HIS A 18 5.99 22.47 -11.73
CA HIS A 18 4.83 21.74 -11.25
C HIS A 18 4.43 20.64 -12.21
N ALA A 19 4.50 20.89 -13.51
CA ALA A 19 4.14 19.88 -14.48
C ALA A 19 5.07 18.67 -14.41
N ALA A 20 6.37 18.91 -14.22
CA ALA A 20 7.32 17.82 -14.10
C ALA A 20 7.06 17.00 -12.84
N VAL A 21 6.74 17.67 -11.73
CA VAL A 21 6.45 16.98 -10.49
C VAL A 21 5.15 16.20 -10.63
N VAL A 22 4.15 16.76 -11.31
CA VAL A 22 2.89 16.09 -11.50
C VAL A 22 3.09 14.84 -12.35
N ASP A 23 3.92 14.90 -13.39
CA ASP A 23 4.19 13.73 -14.21
C ASP A 23 4.84 12.62 -13.38
N GLU A 24 5.81 12.98 -12.54
CA GLU A 24 6.44 12.02 -11.68
C GLU A 24 5.43 11.44 -10.70
N ASN A 25 4.58 12.29 -10.12
CA ASN A 25 3.58 11.84 -9.17
C ASN A 25 2.53 10.96 -9.84
N VAL A 26 2.15 11.26 -11.07
CA VAL A 26 1.20 10.46 -11.81
C VAL A 26 1.79 9.08 -12.09
N SER A 27 3.07 9.04 -12.50
CA SER A 27 3.73 7.77 -12.75
C SER A 27 3.80 6.93 -11.48
N GLN A 28 4.18 7.54 -10.35
CA GLN A 28 4.21 6.85 -9.08
C GLN A 28 2.82 6.39 -8.68
N ALA A 29 1.82 7.25 -8.84
CA ALA A 29 0.46 6.91 -8.48
C ALA A 29 -0.06 5.73 -9.31
N MET A 30 0.30 5.67 -10.58
CA MET A 30 -0.10 4.56 -11.43
C MET A 30 0.57 3.27 -11.00
N GLU A 31 1.85 3.33 -10.63
CA GLU A 31 2.56 2.17 -10.13
C GLU A 31 1.96 1.68 -8.82
N ILE A 32 1.65 2.58 -7.92
CA ILE A 32 1.02 2.25 -6.65
C ILE A 32 -0.35 1.62 -6.90
N ALA A 33 -1.14 2.21 -7.80
CA ALA A 33 -2.48 1.70 -8.10
C ALA A 33 -2.40 0.29 -8.68
N ARG A 34 -1.43 0.04 -9.57
CA ARG A 34 -1.25 -1.28 -10.16
C ARG A 34 -0.88 -2.29 -9.09
N THR A 35 0.04 -1.91 -8.22
CA THR A 35 0.49 -2.81 -7.15
C THR A 35 -0.62 -3.08 -6.14
N VAL A 36 -1.42 -2.06 -5.83
CA VAL A 36 -2.55 -2.24 -4.93
C VAL A 36 -3.55 -3.23 -5.54
N ARG A 37 -3.83 -3.10 -6.83
CA ARG A 37 -4.77 -4.04 -7.49
C ARG A 37 -4.23 -5.46 -7.46
N GLU A 38 -2.93 -5.62 -7.71
CA GLU A 38 -2.30 -6.94 -7.63
C GLU A 38 -2.39 -7.50 -6.23
N CYS A 39 -2.17 -6.67 -5.22
CA CYS A 39 -2.25 -7.10 -3.84
C CYS A 39 -3.67 -7.55 -3.49
N ILE A 40 -4.68 -6.80 -3.91
CA ILE A 40 -6.07 -7.16 -3.65
C ILE A 40 -6.39 -8.52 -4.30
N SER A 41 -5.94 -8.73 -5.53
CA SER A 41 -6.13 -10.02 -6.19
C SER A 41 -5.46 -11.14 -5.42
N LEU A 42 -4.26 -10.90 -4.90
CA LEU A 42 -3.56 -11.90 -4.10
C LEU A 42 -4.28 -12.18 -2.80
N VAL A 43 -4.84 -11.13 -2.17
CA VAL A 43 -5.60 -11.31 -0.93
C VAL A 43 -6.81 -12.19 -1.21
N GLU A 44 -7.53 -11.93 -2.29
CA GLU A 44 -8.69 -12.73 -2.63
C GLU A 44 -8.30 -14.19 -2.89
N LYS A 45 -7.18 -14.39 -3.57
CA LYS A 45 -6.72 -15.73 -3.87
C LYS A 45 -6.28 -16.46 -2.60
N GLU A 46 -5.52 -15.78 -1.74
CA GLU A 46 -4.99 -16.42 -0.54
C GLU A 46 -6.06 -16.68 0.51
N THR A 47 -7.06 -15.82 0.62
CA THR A 47 -8.09 -15.99 1.63
C THR A 47 -9.30 -16.72 1.12
N GLY A 48 -9.43 -16.88 -0.19
CA GLY A 48 -10.60 -17.51 -0.77
C GLY A 48 -11.85 -16.66 -0.70
N ASN A 49 -11.72 -15.38 -0.36
CA ASN A 49 -12.86 -14.50 -0.25
C ASN A 49 -12.83 -13.41 -1.28
N SER A 50 -13.99 -13.05 -1.79
CA SER A 50 -14.11 -11.92 -2.70
C SER A 50 -14.21 -10.66 -1.86
N ILE A 51 -13.51 -9.60 -2.26
CA ILE A 51 -13.50 -8.38 -1.50
C ILE A 51 -14.46 -7.39 -2.11
N ASP A 52 -15.40 -6.89 -1.30
CA ASP A 52 -16.34 -5.90 -1.76
C ASP A 52 -15.64 -4.56 -1.79
N VAL A 53 -15.48 -3.98 -2.97
CA VAL A 53 -14.76 -2.73 -3.14
C VAL A 53 -15.46 -1.54 -2.49
N MET A 54 -16.74 -1.72 -2.11
CA MET A 54 -17.47 -0.65 -1.44
C MET A 54 -17.38 -0.74 0.08
N SER A 55 -16.70 -1.76 0.61
CA SER A 55 -16.66 -1.95 2.04
C SER A 55 -15.58 -1.11 2.70
N LEU A 56 -15.76 -0.86 4.00
CA LEU A 56 -14.74 -0.17 4.77
C LEU A 56 -13.48 -1.03 4.87
N GLY A 57 -13.66 -2.34 4.93
CA GLY A 57 -12.50 -3.25 4.98
C GLY A 57 -11.61 -3.10 3.75
N TYR A 58 -12.23 -2.99 2.58
CA TYR A 58 -11.48 -2.77 1.36
C TYR A 58 -10.73 -1.44 1.42
N ASN A 59 -11.40 -0.38 1.86
CA ASN A 59 -10.76 0.94 1.92
C ASN A 59 -9.58 0.96 2.88
N ARG A 60 -9.71 0.30 4.01
CA ARG A 60 -8.61 0.22 4.99
C ARG A 60 -7.44 -0.56 4.43
N LEU A 61 -7.73 -1.69 3.79
CA LEU A 61 -6.69 -2.52 3.21
C LEU A 61 -5.99 -1.78 2.08
N MET A 62 -6.75 -1.13 1.21
CA MET A 62 -6.19 -0.38 0.10
C MET A 62 -5.27 0.72 0.60
N ASN A 63 -5.69 1.45 1.62
CA ASN A 63 -4.87 2.51 2.18
C ASN A 63 -3.59 1.96 2.79
N HIS A 64 -3.69 0.83 3.50
CA HIS A 64 -2.50 0.24 4.10
C HIS A 64 -1.52 -0.22 3.01
N VAL A 65 -2.02 -0.87 1.97
CA VAL A 65 -1.15 -1.34 0.89
C VAL A 65 -0.50 -0.17 0.18
N ARG A 66 -1.26 0.92 0.01
CA ARG A 66 -0.71 2.11 -0.62
C ARG A 66 0.45 2.67 0.20
N TYR A 67 0.29 2.75 1.52
CA TYR A 67 1.37 3.24 2.37
C TYR A 67 2.54 2.27 2.39
N MET A 68 2.27 0.97 2.36
CA MET A 68 3.32 -0.03 2.33
C MET A 68 4.17 0.10 1.06
N VAL A 69 3.52 0.29 -0.09
CA VAL A 69 4.22 0.48 -1.35
C VAL A 69 5.03 1.78 -1.32
N ALA A 70 4.44 2.84 -0.78
CA ALA A 70 5.14 4.12 -0.69
C ALA A 70 6.37 4.00 0.20
N ARG A 71 6.27 3.29 1.33
CA ARG A 71 7.44 3.08 2.19
C ARG A 71 8.53 2.31 1.45
N ALA A 72 8.14 1.29 0.69
CA ALA A 72 9.12 0.50 -0.07
C ALA A 72 9.85 1.37 -1.09
N ILE A 73 9.10 2.23 -1.78
CA ILE A 73 9.69 3.10 -2.79
C ILE A 73 10.62 4.13 -2.15
N HIS A 74 10.24 4.68 -1.00
CA HIS A 74 11.03 5.72 -0.37
C HIS A 74 12.06 5.20 0.63
N GLY A 75 12.12 3.91 0.85
CA GLY A 75 13.07 3.33 1.79
C GLY A 75 12.75 3.58 3.25
N GLU A 76 11.50 3.93 3.55
CA GLU A 76 11.09 4.16 4.92
C GLU A 76 10.69 2.85 5.56
N LYS A 77 10.83 2.76 6.88
CA LYS A 77 10.52 1.53 7.58
C LYS A 77 9.62 1.78 8.76
N LEU A 78 8.77 0.80 9.05
CA LEU A 78 7.93 0.85 10.23
C LEU A 78 8.80 0.69 11.47
N LYS A 79 8.31 1.20 12.59
CA LYS A 79 9.07 1.14 13.83
C LYS A 79 8.58 0.07 14.78
N MET A 80 7.30 -0.28 14.73
CA MET A 80 6.77 -1.28 15.64
C MET A 80 6.61 -2.59 14.92
N ASN A 81 7.10 -3.68 15.49
CA ASN A 81 7.04 -4.98 14.86
C ASN A 81 5.91 -5.80 15.46
N LEU A 82 4.93 -6.16 14.66
CA LEU A 82 3.80 -6.97 15.09
C LEU A 82 3.93 -8.42 14.66
N ASN A 83 5.06 -8.81 14.11
CA ASN A 83 5.20 -10.13 13.49
C ASN A 83 5.00 -11.27 14.49
N GLU A 84 5.64 -11.18 15.64
CA GLU A 84 5.53 -12.26 16.62
C GLU A 84 4.09 -12.40 17.11
N TYR A 85 3.46 -11.29 17.47
CA TYR A 85 2.09 -11.31 17.94
C TYR A 85 1.16 -11.90 16.89
N MET A 86 1.28 -11.44 15.66
CA MET A 86 0.35 -11.86 14.60
C MET A 86 0.60 -13.30 14.18
N SER A 87 1.86 -13.75 14.17
CA SER A 87 2.16 -15.12 13.78
C SER A 87 1.59 -16.13 14.78
N VAL A 88 1.52 -15.74 16.04
CA VAL A 88 1.00 -16.63 17.08
C VAL A 88 -0.52 -16.53 17.17
N LYS A 89 -1.05 -15.29 17.18
CA LYS A 89 -2.46 -15.10 17.39
C LYS A 89 -3.29 -15.37 16.16
N PHE A 90 -2.80 -15.00 14.98
CA PHE A 90 -3.55 -15.14 13.75
C PHE A 90 -2.65 -15.76 12.67
N PRO A 91 -2.29 -17.05 12.81
CA PRO A 91 -1.34 -17.65 11.87
C PRO A 91 -1.83 -17.71 10.43
N GLY A 92 -3.12 -17.87 10.20
CA GLY A 92 -3.65 -17.89 8.85
C GLY A 92 -3.44 -16.60 8.10
N PRO A 93 -3.94 -15.47 8.63
CA PRO A 93 -3.67 -14.17 8.02
C PRO A 93 -2.18 -13.85 7.94
N TYR A 94 -1.39 -14.29 8.92
CA TYR A 94 0.05 -14.00 8.91
C TYR A 94 0.72 -14.73 7.74
N MET A 95 0.38 -15.98 7.51
CA MET A 95 0.97 -16.73 6.41
C MET A 95 0.54 -16.15 5.06
N ALA A 96 -0.73 -15.74 4.95
CA ALA A 96 -1.20 -15.11 3.73
C ALA A 96 -0.46 -13.79 3.50
N ALA A 97 -0.27 -13.01 4.55
CA ALA A 97 0.45 -11.73 4.44
C ALA A 97 1.89 -11.95 4.00
N GLU A 98 2.51 -13.00 4.51
CA GLU A 98 3.89 -13.29 4.13
C GLU A 98 3.98 -13.59 2.63
N ARG A 99 3.09 -14.43 2.13
CA ARG A 99 3.08 -14.75 0.71
C ARG A 99 2.81 -13.52 -0.16
N ILE A 100 1.89 -12.67 0.29
CA ILE A 100 1.56 -11.45 -0.44
C ILE A 100 2.76 -10.52 -0.47
N CYS A 101 3.45 -10.34 0.66
CA CYS A 101 4.63 -9.46 0.71
C CYS A 101 5.74 -9.97 -0.20
N ARG A 102 5.96 -11.30 -0.22
CA ARG A 102 7.00 -11.84 -1.10
C ARG A 102 6.64 -11.65 -2.57
N GLN A 103 5.36 -11.80 -2.91
CA GLN A 103 4.91 -11.57 -4.27
C GLN A 103 5.02 -10.09 -4.66
N MET A 104 4.73 -9.20 -3.72
CA MET A 104 4.86 -7.78 -3.98
C MET A 104 6.32 -7.40 -4.23
N GLU A 105 7.26 -8.03 -3.54
CA GLU A 105 8.67 -7.78 -3.81
C GLU A 105 9.01 -8.08 -5.27
N LYS A 106 8.47 -9.16 -5.79
CA LYS A 106 8.72 -9.52 -7.17
C LYS A 106 8.11 -8.50 -8.13
N SER A 107 6.92 -8.05 -7.83
CA SER A 107 6.22 -7.12 -8.68
C SER A 107 6.86 -5.73 -8.65
N LEU A 108 7.25 -5.26 -7.47
CA LEU A 108 7.84 -3.95 -7.34
C LEU A 108 9.32 -3.94 -7.66
N LYS A 109 9.98 -5.09 -7.60
CA LYS A 109 11.43 -5.21 -7.74
C LYS A 109 12.12 -4.38 -6.67
N LEU A 110 11.53 -4.34 -5.50
CA LEU A 110 12.05 -3.66 -4.33
C LEU A 110 11.81 -4.54 -3.12
N PRO A 111 12.68 -4.47 -2.12
CA PRO A 111 12.46 -5.28 -0.92
C PRO A 111 11.28 -4.77 -0.12
N VAL A 112 10.48 -5.68 0.41
CA VAL A 112 9.42 -5.36 1.34
C VAL A 112 9.88 -5.95 2.67
N PRO A 113 10.28 -5.13 3.64
CA PRO A 113 10.84 -5.64 4.88
C PRO A 113 9.87 -6.54 5.63
N ASP A 114 10.41 -7.51 6.37
CA ASP A 114 9.59 -8.47 7.09
C ASP A 114 8.67 -7.80 8.10
N ILE A 115 9.03 -6.64 8.62
CA ILE A 115 8.19 -5.93 9.57
C ILE A 115 6.83 -5.57 8.98
N GLU A 116 6.72 -5.51 7.66
CA GLU A 116 5.45 -5.19 6.99
C GLU A 116 4.47 -6.36 7.07
N ILE A 117 4.96 -7.58 7.25
CA ILE A 117 4.11 -8.75 7.22
C ILE A 117 3.07 -8.70 8.34
N GLY A 118 3.50 -8.40 9.56
CA GLY A 118 2.58 -8.34 10.69
C GLY A 118 1.53 -7.27 10.54
N TYR A 119 1.91 -6.10 9.99
CA TYR A 119 0.94 -5.03 9.75
C TYR A 119 -0.06 -5.44 8.68
N LEU A 120 0.38 -6.06 7.61
CA LEU A 120 -0.54 -6.53 6.57
C LEU A 120 -1.45 -7.59 7.16
N ALA A 121 -0.91 -8.51 7.96
CA ALA A 121 -1.71 -9.56 8.60
C ALA A 121 -2.81 -8.97 9.47
N MET A 122 -2.51 -7.91 10.20
CA MET A 122 -3.49 -7.24 11.04
C MET A 122 -4.64 -6.70 10.20
N HIS A 123 -4.31 -6.07 9.07
CA HIS A 123 -5.33 -5.52 8.19
C HIS A 123 -6.14 -6.62 7.51
N LEU A 124 -5.51 -7.73 7.17
CA LEU A 124 -6.24 -8.86 6.60
C LEU A 124 -7.22 -9.44 7.63
N GLU A 125 -6.78 -9.58 8.87
CA GLU A 125 -7.65 -10.10 9.91
C GLU A 125 -8.86 -9.19 10.13
N ARG A 126 -8.62 -7.89 10.17
CA ARG A 126 -9.71 -6.94 10.39
C ARG A 126 -10.67 -6.92 9.21
N MET A 127 -10.16 -7.06 7.99
CA MET A 127 -11.01 -7.09 6.82
C MET A 127 -11.88 -8.34 6.80
N LEU A 128 -11.30 -9.51 7.11
CA LEU A 128 -12.03 -10.75 7.12
C LEU A 128 -13.10 -10.76 8.22
N ASP A 129 -12.75 -10.23 9.39
CA ASP A 129 -13.69 -10.15 10.49
C ASP A 129 -14.87 -9.25 10.12
N THR A 130 -14.61 -8.12 9.50
CA THR A 130 -15.65 -7.20 9.07
C THR A 130 -16.56 -7.86 8.04
N ASN A 131 -15.99 -8.59 7.09
CA ASN A 131 -16.79 -9.25 6.07
C ASN A 131 -17.69 -10.33 6.67
N VAL A 132 -17.20 -11.03 7.69
CA VAL A 132 -18.01 -12.04 8.33
C VAL A 132 -19.19 -11.42 9.05
N ASN A 133 -18.99 -10.24 9.61
CA ASN A 133 -20.04 -9.59 10.37
C ASN A 133 -20.98 -8.75 9.52
N GLU A 134 -20.68 -8.58 8.27
CA GLU A 134 -21.54 -7.88 7.38
C GLU A 134 -22.47 -8.86 6.69
#